data_367bb52a518b3ff41daf7d267cdabb92
#
_entry.id   367bb52a518b3ff41daf7d267cdabb92
#
_cell.length_a   1.000
_cell.length_b   1.000
_cell.length_c   1.000
_cell.angle_alpha   90.00
_cell.angle_beta   90.00
_cell.angle_gamma   90.00
#
_symmetry.space_group_name_H-M   'P 1'
#
loop_
_entity.id
_entity.type
_entity.pdbx_description
1 polymer ?
#
loop_
_entity_poly.entity_id
_entity_poly.type
_entity_poly.pdbx_seq_one_letter_code
_entity_poly.pdbx_strand_id
1 'polypeptide(L)'
;MGIEKNKEVETTEKQVKSKTPKVDKEKEELKNIIEKQEQRIKEQDNQLLEIKQQLDLLLKGSLINSYKEDKKTKRTIKFVNMTSGGFTIRGNRLYHLDKQFDSISFSESEAKTIIANMPQSIANGFLYIADKDFVEECELDGVYETLIDEKTLRNLLNNDSSEVCNIYKNASDEQKKIIVDMIINKKINKEPVDANILVELGNLCGQKLIDIEPLDEE
;
A
#
# COMPACT_ATOMS: atom_id res chain seq x y z
N MET A 1 2.82 95.24 24.80
CA MET A 1 4.12 95.74 24.35
C MET A 1 4.55 94.81 23.24
N GLY A 2 4.57 95.16 22.05
CA GLY A 2 5.03 96.20 21.17
C GLY A 2 5.34 95.47 19.90
N ILE A 3 4.60 95.67 18.83
CA ILE A 3 4.91 96.60 17.71
C ILE A 3 5.86 95.96 16.69
N GLU A 4 5.24 95.69 15.50
CA GLU A 4 5.63 96.15 14.15
C GLU A 4 6.87 95.50 13.51
N LYS A 5 6.99 95.23 12.22
CA LYS A 5 6.43 95.86 11.00
C LYS A 5 6.70 94.99 9.77
N ASN A 6 5.77 95.06 8.83
CA ASN A 6 5.92 94.96 7.40
C ASN A 6 7.30 95.02 6.76
N LYS A 7 7.49 94.18 5.70
CA LYS A 7 7.79 94.76 4.35
C LYS A 7 7.56 93.74 3.27
N GLU A 8 6.74 94.11 2.31
CA GLU A 8 6.65 93.64 0.94
C GLU A 8 8.02 93.74 0.24
N VAL A 9 8.25 92.82 -0.69
CA VAL A 9 8.82 93.19 -2.03
C VAL A 9 8.67 91.92 -2.93
N GLU A 10 7.75 92.07 -3.89
CA GLU A 10 7.85 91.95 -5.36
C GLU A 10 8.49 90.74 -5.99
N THR A 11 7.62 90.09 -6.77
CA THR A 11 7.77 89.66 -8.18
C THR A 11 9.15 89.29 -8.69
N THR A 12 9.28 88.04 -9.11
CA THR A 12 9.80 87.72 -10.46
C THR A 12 9.25 86.36 -10.94
N GLU A 13 8.33 86.44 -11.88
CA GLU A 13 8.02 85.37 -12.84
C GLU A 13 9.28 85.08 -13.63
N LYS A 14 9.69 83.78 -13.58
CA LYS A 14 10.51 83.16 -14.62
C LYS A 14 9.91 81.87 -15.03
N GLN A 15 9.34 81.90 -16.19
CA GLN A 15 8.99 80.79 -17.06
C GLN A 15 10.04 79.65 -16.98
N VAL A 16 9.60 78.45 -16.65
CA VAL A 16 10.33 77.21 -17.02
C VAL A 16 9.39 76.47 -17.98
N LYS A 17 9.75 76.56 -19.24
CA LYS A 17 9.15 75.85 -20.36
C LYS A 17 9.30 74.33 -20.14
N SER A 18 8.16 73.62 -20.24
CA SER A 18 7.93 72.35 -20.90
C SER A 18 9.08 71.37 -21.01
N LYS A 19 9.02 70.35 -20.18
CA LYS A 19 9.58 68.97 -20.46
C LYS A 19 8.47 67.94 -20.31
N THR A 20 7.54 67.90 -21.22
CA THR A 20 6.34 67.07 -21.23
C THR A 20 6.16 66.22 -22.48
N PRO A 21 7.18 65.53 -23.05
CA PRO A 21 6.88 64.38 -23.90
C PRO A 21 7.41 63.04 -23.43
N LYS A 22 8.23 62.97 -22.38
CA LYS A 22 8.73 61.67 -21.88
C LYS A 22 7.80 61.00 -20.86
N VAL A 23 7.16 61.76 -20.01
CA VAL A 23 6.26 61.26 -18.95
C VAL A 23 4.96 60.68 -19.54
N ASP A 24 4.49 61.19 -20.63
CA ASP A 24 3.27 60.69 -21.27
C ASP A 24 3.51 59.36 -22.01
N LYS A 25 4.69 59.15 -22.61
CA LYS A 25 5.06 57.86 -23.20
C LYS A 25 5.25 56.77 -22.15
N GLU A 26 5.89 57.05 -21.03
CA GLU A 26 6.05 56.10 -19.93
C GLU A 26 4.72 55.72 -19.28
N LYS A 27 3.77 56.66 -19.19
CA LYS A 27 2.40 56.39 -18.73
C LYS A 27 1.62 55.51 -19.70
N GLU A 28 1.80 55.67 -20.98
CA GLU A 28 1.12 54.88 -22.01
C GLU A 28 1.70 53.45 -22.07
N GLU A 29 3.01 53.31 -21.92
CA GLU A 29 3.69 51.99 -21.79
C GLU A 29 3.25 51.25 -20.52
N LEU A 30 3.14 51.94 -19.40
CA LEU A 30 2.64 51.34 -18.14
C LEU A 30 1.18 50.89 -18.25
N LYS A 31 0.32 51.68 -18.91
CA LYS A 31 -1.07 51.27 -19.15
C LYS A 31 -1.15 50.00 -20.01
N ASN A 32 -0.37 49.93 -21.08
CA ASN A 32 -0.31 48.76 -21.95
C ASN A 32 0.21 47.51 -21.20
N ILE A 33 1.12 47.70 -20.27
CA ILE A 33 1.62 46.58 -19.41
C ILE A 33 0.52 46.12 -18.44
N ILE A 34 -0.19 47.06 -17.83
CA ILE A 34 -1.30 46.75 -16.92
C ILE A 34 -2.42 46.01 -17.66
N GLU A 35 -2.86 46.48 -18.81
CA GLU A 35 -3.86 45.77 -19.62
C GLU A 35 -3.43 44.36 -20.02
N LYS A 36 -2.17 44.20 -20.40
CA LYS A 36 -1.62 42.86 -20.69
C LYS A 36 -1.60 41.95 -19.47
N GLN A 37 -1.30 42.46 -18.30
CA GLN A 37 -1.32 41.69 -17.06
C GLN A 37 -2.76 41.37 -16.64
N GLU A 38 -3.69 42.25 -16.76
CA GLU A 38 -5.11 42.00 -16.49
C GLU A 38 -5.70 40.95 -17.43
N GLN A 39 -5.31 40.93 -18.70
CA GLN A 39 -5.71 39.89 -19.64
C GLN A 39 -5.13 38.51 -19.23
N ARG A 40 -3.86 38.44 -18.83
CA ARG A 40 -3.24 37.20 -18.33
C ARG A 40 -3.89 36.68 -17.06
N ILE A 41 -4.24 37.58 -16.14
CA ILE A 41 -4.94 37.17 -14.90
C ILE A 41 -6.31 36.59 -15.25
N LYS A 42 -7.06 37.23 -16.17
CA LYS A 42 -8.34 36.70 -16.64
C LYS A 42 -8.25 35.36 -17.32
N GLU A 43 -7.20 35.11 -18.11
CA GLU A 43 -6.94 33.79 -18.72
C GLU A 43 -6.60 32.74 -17.67
N GLN A 44 -5.78 33.09 -16.68
CA GLN A 44 -5.43 32.18 -15.57
C GLN A 44 -6.63 31.85 -14.68
N ASP A 45 -7.50 32.81 -14.40
CA ASP A 45 -8.73 32.59 -13.64
C ASP A 45 -9.69 31.63 -14.37
N ASN A 46 -9.80 31.77 -15.70
CA ASN A 46 -10.61 30.87 -16.52
C ASN A 46 -10.02 29.43 -16.51
N GLN A 47 -8.71 29.30 -16.64
CA GLN A 47 -8.04 27.96 -16.56
C GLN A 47 -8.22 27.33 -15.18
N LEU A 48 -8.10 28.09 -14.11
CA LEU A 48 -8.36 27.65 -12.74
C LEU A 48 -9.80 27.17 -12.55
N LEU A 49 -10.77 27.87 -13.16
CA LEU A 49 -12.17 27.47 -13.10
C LEU A 49 -12.42 26.13 -13.84
N GLU A 50 -11.82 25.96 -15.03
CA GLU A 50 -11.91 24.71 -15.78
C GLU A 50 -11.27 23.53 -15.03
N ILE A 51 -10.08 23.71 -14.47
CA ILE A 51 -9.40 22.68 -13.68
C ILE A 51 -10.25 22.30 -12.45
N LYS A 52 -10.85 23.30 -11.80
CA LYS A 52 -11.72 23.08 -10.65
C LYS A 52 -12.98 22.29 -11.01
N GLN A 53 -13.58 22.56 -12.16
CA GLN A 53 -14.72 21.80 -12.68
C GLN A 53 -14.33 20.35 -13.06
N GLN A 54 -13.17 20.14 -13.69
CA GLN A 54 -12.67 18.81 -14.00
C GLN A 54 -12.37 17.99 -12.73
N LEU A 55 -11.77 18.62 -11.72
CA LEU A 55 -11.52 18.01 -10.43
C LEU A 55 -12.83 17.59 -9.73
N ASP A 56 -13.84 18.44 -9.77
CA ASP A 56 -15.16 18.18 -9.18
C ASP A 56 -15.89 17.04 -9.89
N LEU A 57 -15.75 16.94 -11.22
CA LEU A 57 -16.25 15.82 -12.01
C LEU A 57 -15.52 14.51 -11.71
N LEU A 58 -14.20 14.54 -11.56
CA LEU A 58 -13.39 13.39 -11.18
C LEU A 58 -13.71 12.91 -9.75
N LEU A 59 -13.86 13.84 -8.81
CA LEU A 59 -14.26 13.53 -7.43
C LEU A 59 -15.68 12.93 -7.37
N LYS A 60 -16.64 13.49 -8.11
CA LYS A 60 -18.00 12.95 -8.20
C LYS A 60 -18.01 11.57 -8.88
N GLY A 61 -17.23 11.38 -9.94
CA GLY A 61 -17.07 10.09 -10.61
C GLY A 61 -16.45 9.03 -9.69
N SER A 62 -15.44 9.39 -8.93
CA SER A 62 -14.81 8.53 -7.94
C SER A 62 -15.74 8.18 -6.78
N LEU A 63 -16.51 9.16 -6.26
CA LEU A 63 -17.53 8.91 -5.22
C LEU A 63 -18.67 8.02 -5.73
N ILE A 64 -19.14 8.23 -6.96
CA ILE A 64 -20.21 7.40 -7.55
C ILE A 64 -19.74 5.95 -7.76
N ASN A 65 -18.48 5.74 -8.13
CA ASN A 65 -17.92 4.40 -8.23
C ASN A 65 -17.77 3.74 -6.85
N SER A 66 -17.32 4.45 -5.81
CA SER A 66 -17.24 3.93 -4.45
C SER A 66 -18.65 3.61 -3.89
N TYR A 67 -19.67 4.42 -4.19
CA TYR A 67 -21.06 4.16 -3.78
C TYR A 67 -21.73 3.03 -4.59
N LYS A 68 -21.28 2.70 -5.81
CA LYS A 68 -21.76 1.56 -6.58
C LYS A 68 -21.12 0.24 -6.16
N GLU A 69 -19.90 0.25 -5.66
CA GLU A 69 -19.25 -0.93 -5.07
C GLU A 69 -19.89 -1.34 -3.73
N ASP A 70 -20.46 -0.40 -2.95
CA ASP A 70 -21.08 -0.68 -1.65
C ASP A 70 -22.43 -1.44 -1.72
N LYS A 71 -23.00 -1.71 -2.89
CA LYS A 71 -24.23 -2.51 -3.07
C LYS A 71 -24.04 -3.93 -3.58
N LYS A 72 -22.84 -4.33 -3.99
CA LYS A 72 -22.49 -5.75 -4.11
C LYS A 72 -22.22 -6.26 -2.69
N THR A 73 -22.88 -7.36 -2.33
CA THR A 73 -22.58 -8.12 -1.10
C THR A 73 -21.09 -8.04 -0.84
N LYS A 74 -20.71 -7.46 0.31
CA LYS A 74 -19.29 -7.22 0.66
C LYS A 74 -18.58 -8.56 0.68
N ARG A 75 -18.04 -8.98 -0.47
CA ARG A 75 -17.19 -10.16 -0.56
C ARG A 75 -15.97 -9.90 0.32
N THR A 76 -15.71 -10.81 1.24
CA THR A 76 -14.52 -10.77 2.09
C THR A 76 -13.58 -11.88 1.69
N ILE A 77 -12.33 -11.53 1.43
CA ILE A 77 -11.28 -12.43 1.00
C ILE A 77 -10.46 -12.85 2.21
N LYS A 78 -10.44 -14.14 2.50
CA LYS A 78 -9.72 -14.71 3.64
C LYS A 78 -8.26 -14.97 3.27
N PHE A 79 -7.33 -14.37 4.04
CA PHE A 79 -5.90 -14.64 4.00
C PHE A 79 -5.49 -15.45 5.20
N VAL A 80 -4.61 -16.44 5.01
CA VAL A 80 -4.16 -17.38 6.02
C VAL A 80 -2.64 -17.35 6.11
N ASN A 81 -2.12 -17.28 7.33
CA ASN A 81 -0.71 -17.43 7.61
C ASN A 81 -0.31 -18.91 7.51
N MET A 82 0.53 -19.26 6.56
CA MET A 82 1.03 -20.63 6.39
C MET A 82 2.36 -20.86 7.13
N THR A 83 3.03 -19.82 7.59
CA THR A 83 4.31 -19.94 8.30
C THR A 83 4.11 -20.46 9.72
N SER A 84 5.11 -21.10 10.27
CA SER A 84 5.06 -21.71 11.61
C SER A 84 5.09 -20.70 12.78
N GLY A 85 5.33 -19.42 12.48
CA GLY A 85 5.37 -18.32 13.46
C GLY A 85 4.41 -17.19 13.13
N GLY A 86 4.61 -16.05 13.80
CA GLY A 86 3.86 -14.83 13.52
C GLY A 86 4.17 -14.27 12.13
N PHE A 87 3.17 -13.67 11.50
CA PHE A 87 3.29 -13.10 10.16
C PHE A 87 2.65 -11.71 10.08
N THR A 88 3.32 -10.75 9.44
CA THR A 88 2.79 -9.39 9.28
C THR A 88 2.37 -9.14 7.84
N ILE A 89 1.09 -8.86 7.64
CA ILE A 89 0.49 -8.52 6.35
C ILE A 89 0.58 -7.01 6.12
N ARG A 90 1.03 -6.61 4.94
CA ARG A 90 1.16 -5.21 4.51
C ARG A 90 0.04 -4.83 3.54
N GLY A 91 -1.05 -4.29 4.07
CA GLY A 91 -2.11 -3.67 3.30
C GLY A 91 -2.03 -2.14 3.37
N ASN A 92 -3.17 -1.46 3.47
CA ASN A 92 -3.24 -0.03 3.75
C ASN A 92 -2.69 0.29 5.16
N ARG A 93 -2.65 -0.70 6.02
CA ARG A 93 -2.00 -0.70 7.33
C ARG A 93 -1.34 -2.05 7.56
N LEU A 94 -0.60 -2.19 8.66
CA LEU A 94 -0.02 -3.45 9.08
C LEU A 94 -1.04 -4.25 9.87
N TYR A 95 -1.15 -5.54 9.56
CA TYR A 95 -1.97 -6.52 10.27
C TYR A 95 -1.07 -7.65 10.74
N HIS A 96 -1.24 -8.10 11.96
CA HIS A 96 -0.42 -9.16 12.54
C HIS A 96 -1.25 -10.44 12.75
N LEU A 97 -0.66 -11.57 12.38
CA LEU A 97 -1.15 -12.92 12.64
C LEU A 97 -0.14 -13.59 13.55
N ASP A 98 -0.58 -14.08 14.72
CA ASP A 98 0.33 -14.55 15.77
C ASP A 98 0.84 -15.97 15.52
N LYS A 99 0.00 -16.81 14.92
CA LYS A 99 0.25 -18.25 14.81
C LYS A 99 0.05 -18.76 13.39
N GLN A 100 0.60 -19.92 13.13
CA GLN A 100 0.30 -20.68 11.91
C GLN A 100 -1.21 -20.92 11.79
N PHE A 101 -1.72 -20.77 10.58
CA PHE A 101 -3.12 -20.89 10.22
C PHE A 101 -4.06 -19.82 10.81
N ASP A 102 -3.55 -18.83 11.51
CA ASP A 102 -4.34 -17.65 11.80
C ASP A 102 -4.76 -16.97 10.51
N SER A 103 -5.92 -16.34 10.52
CA SER A 103 -6.49 -15.76 9.30
C SER A 103 -7.21 -14.44 9.57
N ILE A 104 -7.17 -13.58 8.58
CA ILE A 104 -7.93 -12.33 8.55
C ILE A 104 -8.68 -12.25 7.23
N SER A 105 -9.91 -11.72 7.27
CA SER A 105 -10.69 -11.45 6.07
C SER A 105 -10.67 -9.96 5.74
N PHE A 106 -10.41 -9.64 4.48
CA PHE A 106 -10.30 -8.28 3.97
C PHE A 106 -11.36 -7.99 2.92
N SER A 107 -11.68 -6.73 2.71
CA SER A 107 -12.44 -6.32 1.53
C SER A 107 -11.63 -6.62 0.26
N GLU A 108 -12.28 -6.77 -0.87
CA GLU A 108 -11.61 -7.03 -2.15
C GLU A 108 -10.57 -5.96 -2.51
N SER A 109 -10.86 -4.68 -2.25
CA SER A 109 -9.92 -3.57 -2.47
C SER A 109 -8.65 -3.70 -1.63
N GLU A 110 -8.80 -4.03 -0.33
CA GLU A 110 -7.66 -4.24 0.57
C GLU A 110 -6.87 -5.49 0.17
N ALA A 111 -7.56 -6.56 -0.22
CA ALA A 111 -6.93 -7.78 -0.69
C ALA A 111 -6.04 -7.55 -1.93
N LYS A 112 -6.50 -6.77 -2.90
CA LYS A 112 -5.69 -6.37 -4.07
C LYS A 112 -4.46 -5.54 -3.67
N THR A 113 -4.61 -4.65 -2.69
CA THR A 113 -3.48 -3.89 -2.14
C THR A 113 -2.44 -4.79 -1.47
N ILE A 114 -2.90 -5.80 -0.70
CA ILE A 114 -2.01 -6.79 -0.06
C ILE A 114 -1.25 -7.61 -1.12
N ILE A 115 -1.92 -8.08 -2.16
CA ILE A 115 -1.28 -8.81 -3.27
C ILE A 115 -0.17 -7.96 -3.91
N ALA A 116 -0.45 -6.69 -4.20
CA ALA A 116 0.51 -5.76 -4.79
C ALA A 116 1.72 -5.50 -3.88
N ASN A 117 1.50 -5.42 -2.56
CA ASN A 117 2.56 -5.13 -1.59
C ASN A 117 3.40 -6.36 -1.21
N MET A 118 2.86 -7.58 -1.39
CA MET A 118 3.47 -8.83 -0.88
C MET A 118 3.45 -9.97 -1.91
N PRO A 119 3.81 -9.73 -3.18
CA PRO A 119 3.73 -10.76 -4.23
C PRO A 119 4.60 -11.98 -3.92
N GLN A 120 5.80 -11.77 -3.36
CA GLN A 120 6.71 -12.86 -3.01
C GLN A 120 6.18 -13.73 -1.86
N SER A 121 5.50 -13.13 -0.88
CA SER A 121 4.93 -13.89 0.24
C SER A 121 3.81 -14.82 -0.22
N ILE A 122 3.05 -14.41 -1.23
CA ILE A 122 2.01 -15.23 -1.85
C ILE A 122 2.65 -16.30 -2.74
N ALA A 123 3.59 -15.93 -3.61
CA ALA A 123 4.27 -16.85 -4.51
C ALA A 123 5.04 -17.95 -3.75
N ASN A 124 5.61 -17.65 -2.61
CA ASN A 124 6.33 -18.59 -1.74
C ASN A 124 5.40 -19.42 -0.84
N GLY A 125 4.09 -19.14 -0.84
CA GLY A 125 3.12 -19.84 -0.01
C GLY A 125 3.16 -19.48 1.48
N PHE A 126 3.78 -18.36 1.87
CA PHE A 126 3.78 -17.88 3.26
C PHE A 126 2.43 -17.28 3.65
N LEU A 127 1.78 -16.62 2.70
CA LEU A 127 0.45 -16.03 2.84
C LEU A 127 -0.48 -16.65 1.80
N TYR A 128 -1.49 -17.38 2.25
CA TYR A 128 -2.42 -18.11 1.40
C TYR A 128 -3.78 -17.40 1.30
N ILE A 129 -4.33 -17.31 0.10
CA ILE A 129 -5.65 -16.76 -0.17
C ILE A 129 -6.63 -17.93 -0.33
N ALA A 130 -7.63 -18.01 0.57
CA ALA A 130 -8.55 -19.15 0.60
C ALA A 130 -9.71 -19.05 -0.43
N ASP A 131 -9.87 -17.91 -1.09
CA ASP A 131 -10.93 -17.66 -2.09
C ASP A 131 -10.40 -17.96 -3.50
N LYS A 132 -10.80 -19.11 -4.06
CA LYS A 132 -10.32 -19.55 -5.37
C LYS A 132 -10.76 -18.63 -6.50
N ASP A 133 -12.02 -18.16 -6.50
CA ASP A 133 -12.52 -17.27 -7.54
C ASP A 133 -11.72 -15.96 -7.55
N PHE A 134 -11.33 -15.48 -6.37
CA PHE A 134 -10.49 -14.28 -6.25
C PHE A 134 -9.05 -14.51 -6.72
N VAL A 135 -8.52 -15.71 -6.50
CA VAL A 135 -7.20 -16.12 -7.01
C VAL A 135 -7.19 -16.09 -8.54
N GLU A 136 -8.23 -16.66 -9.17
CA GLU A 136 -8.44 -16.64 -10.63
C GLU A 136 -8.59 -15.19 -11.15
N GLU A 137 -9.43 -14.37 -10.49
CA GLU A 137 -9.62 -12.96 -10.84
C GLU A 137 -8.32 -12.14 -10.78
N CYS A 138 -7.37 -12.54 -9.94
CA CYS A 138 -6.07 -11.90 -9.78
C CYS A 138 -4.94 -12.54 -10.61
N GLU A 139 -5.27 -13.50 -11.49
CA GLU A 139 -4.31 -14.21 -12.35
C GLU A 139 -3.18 -14.91 -11.57
N LEU A 140 -3.54 -15.49 -10.41
CA LEU A 140 -2.59 -16.18 -9.52
C LEU A 140 -2.63 -17.71 -9.66
N ASP A 141 -3.42 -18.27 -10.59
CA ASP A 141 -3.65 -19.70 -10.76
C ASP A 141 -2.36 -20.47 -10.94
N GLY A 142 -1.46 -20.00 -11.81
CA GLY A 142 -0.18 -20.65 -12.07
C GLY A 142 0.73 -20.72 -10.84
N VAL A 143 0.58 -19.81 -9.89
CA VAL A 143 1.27 -19.86 -8.60
C VAL A 143 0.62 -20.92 -7.72
N TYR A 144 -0.71 -20.96 -7.66
CA TYR A 144 -1.48 -21.85 -6.79
C TYR A 144 -1.43 -23.32 -7.23
N GLU A 145 -1.19 -23.61 -8.53
CA GLU A 145 -0.98 -24.99 -9.01
C GLU A 145 0.23 -25.69 -8.34
N THR A 146 1.22 -24.91 -7.92
CA THR A 146 2.45 -25.45 -7.31
C THR A 146 2.47 -25.35 -5.80
N LEU A 147 1.49 -24.63 -5.20
CA LEU A 147 1.43 -24.44 -3.76
C LEU A 147 0.65 -25.55 -3.04
N ILE A 148 1.16 -25.94 -1.88
CA ILE A 148 0.39 -26.76 -0.93
C ILE A 148 -0.70 -25.90 -0.33
N ASP A 149 -1.96 -26.34 -0.45
CA ASP A 149 -3.11 -25.63 0.09
C ASP A 149 -3.19 -25.71 1.62
N GLU A 150 -3.98 -24.81 2.23
CA GLU A 150 -4.18 -24.74 3.69
C GLU A 150 -4.64 -26.07 4.27
N LYS A 151 -5.58 -26.75 3.61
CA LYS A 151 -6.17 -28.00 4.12
C LYS A 151 -5.16 -29.12 4.13
N THR A 152 -4.37 -29.25 3.06
CA THR A 152 -3.32 -30.24 2.94
C THR A 152 -2.25 -30.02 3.99
N LEU A 153 -1.78 -28.78 4.18
CA LEU A 153 -0.76 -28.48 5.18
C LEU A 153 -1.27 -28.69 6.63
N ARG A 154 -2.53 -28.32 6.94
CA ARG A 154 -3.14 -28.55 8.26
C ARG A 154 -3.17 -30.03 8.63
N ASN A 155 -3.49 -30.87 7.66
CA ASN A 155 -3.66 -32.30 7.86
C ASN A 155 -2.39 -33.10 7.59
N LEU A 156 -1.31 -32.47 7.18
CA LEU A 156 -0.10 -33.10 6.70
C LEU A 156 0.41 -34.17 7.70
N LEU A 157 0.51 -33.83 8.97
CA LEU A 157 1.05 -34.72 10.02
C LEU A 157 0.06 -35.76 10.53
N ASN A 158 -1.19 -35.76 10.00
CA ASN A 158 -2.16 -36.83 10.26
C ASN A 158 -2.06 -37.98 9.24
N ASN A 159 -1.27 -37.79 8.18
CA ASN A 159 -1.04 -38.75 7.13
C ASN A 159 0.09 -39.70 7.53
N ASP A 160 0.25 -40.81 6.80
CA ASP A 160 1.40 -41.68 7.00
C ASP A 160 2.72 -41.04 6.54
N SER A 161 3.86 -41.56 7.01
CA SER A 161 5.17 -40.97 6.71
C SER A 161 5.50 -40.98 5.22
N SER A 162 5.02 -41.95 4.46
CA SER A 162 5.26 -42.03 3.00
C SER A 162 4.56 -40.88 2.26
N GLU A 163 3.31 -40.58 2.64
CA GLU A 163 2.55 -39.48 2.05
C GLU A 163 3.14 -38.11 2.41
N VAL A 164 3.52 -37.91 3.67
CA VAL A 164 4.24 -36.71 4.14
C VAL A 164 5.52 -36.50 3.34
N CYS A 165 6.32 -37.56 3.18
CA CYS A 165 7.57 -37.51 2.41
C CYS A 165 7.33 -37.22 0.92
N ASN A 166 6.26 -37.74 0.33
CA ASN A 166 5.88 -37.43 -1.05
C ASN A 166 5.50 -35.96 -1.23
N ILE A 167 4.65 -35.41 -0.35
CA ILE A 167 4.27 -34.02 -0.37
C ILE A 167 5.51 -33.13 -0.21
N TYR A 168 6.38 -33.45 0.75
CA TYR A 168 7.64 -32.72 0.96
C TYR A 168 8.55 -32.73 -0.27
N LYS A 169 8.74 -33.85 -0.95
CA LYS A 169 9.59 -33.97 -2.14
C LYS A 169 9.10 -33.07 -3.28
N ASN A 170 7.78 -32.97 -3.43
CA ASN A 170 7.15 -32.19 -4.51
C ASN A 170 6.94 -30.71 -4.15
N ALA A 171 7.15 -30.32 -2.90
CA ALA A 171 7.01 -28.93 -2.43
C ALA A 171 8.15 -28.03 -2.96
N SER A 172 7.90 -26.73 -3.05
CA SER A 172 8.94 -25.72 -3.27
C SER A 172 9.92 -25.67 -2.08
N ASP A 173 11.10 -25.10 -2.28
CA ASP A 173 12.10 -25.02 -1.21
C ASP A 173 11.60 -24.18 -0.02
N GLU A 174 10.80 -23.14 -0.27
CA GLU A 174 10.17 -22.33 0.76
C GLU A 174 9.10 -23.11 1.52
N GLN A 175 8.29 -23.91 0.84
CA GLN A 175 7.28 -24.75 1.48
C GLN A 175 7.91 -25.92 2.23
N LYS A 176 9.04 -26.48 1.77
CA LYS A 176 9.82 -27.43 2.53
C LYS A 176 10.26 -26.88 3.88
N LYS A 177 10.69 -25.61 3.92
CA LYS A 177 11.01 -24.93 5.18
C LYS A 177 9.80 -24.81 6.09
N ILE A 178 8.65 -24.39 5.54
CA ILE A 178 7.39 -24.31 6.31
C ILE A 178 7.06 -25.66 6.97
N ILE A 179 7.16 -26.75 6.23
CA ILE A 179 6.88 -28.10 6.75
C ILE A 179 7.85 -28.46 7.88
N VAL A 180 9.15 -28.25 7.68
CA VAL A 180 10.18 -28.54 8.70
C VAL A 180 9.96 -27.68 9.95
N ASP A 181 9.76 -26.39 9.79
CA ASP A 181 9.53 -25.46 10.90
C ASP A 181 8.24 -25.80 11.66
N MET A 182 7.18 -26.23 10.97
CA MET A 182 5.95 -26.71 11.60
C MET A 182 6.21 -27.92 12.51
N ILE A 183 7.01 -28.89 12.05
CA ILE A 183 7.38 -30.09 12.84
C ILE A 183 8.25 -29.69 14.04
N ILE A 184 9.23 -28.83 13.82
CA ILE A 184 10.09 -28.31 14.89
C ILE A 184 9.26 -27.64 15.97
N ASN A 185 8.34 -26.74 15.58
CA ASN A 185 7.46 -26.04 16.53
C ASN A 185 6.55 -26.98 17.30
N LYS A 186 6.01 -28.00 16.64
CA LYS A 186 5.23 -29.04 17.34
C LYS A 186 6.07 -29.78 18.38
N LYS A 187 7.29 -30.17 18.03
CA LYS A 187 8.22 -30.85 18.97
C LYS A 187 8.56 -29.95 20.17
N ILE A 188 8.91 -28.67 19.90
CA ILE A 188 9.23 -27.68 20.95
C ILE A 188 8.03 -27.49 21.90
N ASN A 189 6.81 -27.45 21.37
CA ASN A 189 5.58 -27.30 22.13
C ASN A 189 5.05 -28.59 22.78
N LYS A 190 5.82 -29.66 22.75
CA LYS A 190 5.46 -31.02 23.31
C LYS A 190 4.21 -31.61 22.62
N GLU A 191 3.88 -31.18 21.41
CA GLU A 191 2.80 -31.76 20.61
C GLU A 191 3.27 -33.10 19.99
N PRO A 192 2.40 -34.12 19.94
CA PRO A 192 2.78 -35.42 19.40
C PRO A 192 3.00 -35.33 17.87
N VAL A 193 4.10 -35.93 17.42
CA VAL A 193 4.39 -36.15 16.00
C VAL A 193 4.85 -37.61 15.85
N ASP A 194 4.38 -38.30 14.80
CA ASP A 194 4.73 -39.68 14.53
C ASP A 194 6.24 -39.81 14.34
N ALA A 195 6.83 -40.80 15.03
CA ALA A 195 8.27 -41.07 15.03
C ALA A 195 8.80 -41.43 13.63
N ASN A 196 8.01 -42.12 12.80
CA ASN A 196 8.40 -42.44 11.43
C ASN A 196 8.50 -41.18 10.57
N ILE A 197 7.56 -40.24 10.73
CA ILE A 197 7.64 -38.92 10.06
C ILE A 197 8.94 -38.21 10.45
N LEU A 198 9.28 -38.19 11.75
CA LEU A 198 10.48 -37.50 12.22
C LEU A 198 11.77 -38.13 11.64
N VAL A 199 11.82 -39.43 11.53
CA VAL A 199 12.99 -40.13 10.99
C VAL A 199 13.08 -40.00 9.48
N GLU A 200 12.01 -40.29 8.74
CA GLU A 200 12.03 -40.30 7.28
C GLU A 200 12.18 -38.89 6.71
N LEU A 201 11.43 -37.92 7.24
CA LEU A 201 11.56 -36.55 6.82
C LEU A 201 12.90 -35.94 7.26
N GLY A 202 13.38 -36.28 8.45
CA GLY A 202 14.71 -35.88 8.93
C GLY A 202 15.82 -36.30 7.96
N ASN A 203 15.75 -37.56 7.46
CA ASN A 203 16.68 -38.04 6.42
C ASN A 203 16.57 -37.25 5.11
N LEU A 204 15.36 -36.83 4.71
CA LEU A 204 15.15 -36.06 3.48
C LEU A 204 15.63 -34.60 3.58
N CYS A 205 15.42 -33.95 4.72
CA CYS A 205 15.84 -32.56 4.93
C CYS A 205 17.28 -32.44 5.47
N GLY A 206 17.92 -33.55 5.83
CA GLY A 206 19.27 -33.56 6.38
C GLY A 206 19.36 -33.06 7.84
N GLN A 207 18.24 -33.06 8.57
CA GLN A 207 18.15 -32.60 9.96
C GLN A 207 17.70 -33.72 10.87
N LYS A 208 18.23 -33.77 12.09
CA LYS A 208 17.83 -34.75 13.09
C LYS A 208 16.56 -34.30 13.83
N LEU A 209 15.40 -34.40 13.17
CA LEU A 209 14.12 -33.91 13.74
C LEU A 209 13.72 -34.71 14.99
N ILE A 210 14.16 -35.95 15.12
CA ILE A 210 13.85 -36.79 16.28
C ILE A 210 14.55 -36.30 17.56
N ASP A 211 15.75 -35.72 17.43
CA ASP A 211 16.58 -35.27 18.54
C ASP A 211 16.20 -33.85 19.05
N ILE A 212 15.18 -33.23 18.49
CA ILE A 212 14.71 -31.91 18.93
C ILE A 212 14.09 -32.05 20.32
N GLU A 213 14.68 -31.38 21.31
CA GLU A 213 14.17 -31.33 22.67
C GLU A 213 13.11 -30.25 22.84
N PRO A 214 12.05 -30.49 23.61
CA PRO A 214 11.09 -29.45 23.98
C PRO A 214 11.78 -28.34 24.80
N LEU A 215 11.23 -27.12 24.71
CA LEU A 215 11.66 -26.05 25.62
C LEU A 215 11.22 -26.43 27.04
N ASP A 216 12.16 -26.40 27.98
CA ASP A 216 11.82 -26.50 29.40
C ASP A 216 11.11 -25.18 29.82
N GLU A 217 9.98 -25.30 30.48
CA GLU A 217 9.30 -24.19 31.10
C GLU A 217 10.15 -23.73 32.30
N GLU A 218 10.75 -22.54 32.22
CA GLU A 218 11.34 -21.87 33.39
C GLU A 218 10.28 -21.29 34.31
#